data_9685a6fbc8ce13300b817c511d7ba06a
#
_entry.id   9685a6fbc8ce13300b817c511d7ba06a
#
_cell.length_a   1.000
_cell.length_b   1.000
_cell.length_c   1.000
_cell.angle_alpha   90.00
_cell.angle_beta   90.00
_cell.angle_gamma   90.00
#
_symmetry.space_group_name_H-M   'P 1'
#
loop_
_entity.id
_entity.type
_entity.pdbx_description
1 polymer ?
#
loop_
_entity_poly.entity_id
_entity_poly.type
_entity_poly.pdbx_seq_one_letter_code
_entity_poly.pdbx_strand_id
1 'polypeptide(L)'
;MPDLIYCIGDSHVSFFSGYNAIIPKWTEDPDYKGKIECFKPIRVGPSTAYGLLSENTKSDGRRIMFAALKTIPEGSTVLLCFGEIDCRVHVCCQAIQQNKSYEAIVDDCLERYLKVIDEVRAMGFKVIVWNIIASVKPEIEGSDMVNGSVKDRNMATVYFNSALRKRLPEDVYFLDIFDKLLDQSRWMVRTEYYMDDVHLSYSAMPFVLDILKKEGFIE
;
A
#
# COMPACT_ATOMS: atom_id res chain seq x y z
N MET A 1 7.10 -10.93 -23.79
CA MET A 1 7.23 -11.31 -22.36
C MET A 1 6.01 -10.70 -21.71
N PRO A 2 5.32 -11.38 -20.80
CA PRO A 2 4.22 -10.76 -20.08
C PRO A 2 4.71 -9.45 -19.45
N ASP A 3 3.87 -8.42 -19.46
CA ASP A 3 4.20 -7.11 -18.90
C ASP A 3 4.41 -7.28 -17.39
N LEU A 4 5.67 -7.14 -16.95
CA LEU A 4 6.06 -7.32 -15.56
C LEU A 4 5.70 -6.06 -14.77
N ILE A 5 4.94 -6.21 -13.70
CA ILE A 5 4.58 -5.14 -12.76
C ILE A 5 5.55 -5.18 -11.57
N TYR A 6 6.31 -4.11 -11.39
CA TYR A 6 7.22 -3.95 -10.25
C TYR A 6 6.44 -3.40 -9.06
N CYS A 7 6.18 -4.24 -8.06
CA CYS A 7 5.41 -3.86 -6.87
C CYS A 7 6.36 -3.36 -5.78
N ILE A 8 6.32 -2.07 -5.46
CA ILE A 8 7.21 -1.45 -4.47
C ILE A 8 6.40 -1.04 -3.25
N GLY A 9 6.82 -1.44 -2.05
CA GLY A 9 6.08 -1.12 -0.85
C GLY A 9 6.73 -1.56 0.46
N ASP A 10 5.98 -1.38 1.54
CA ASP A 10 6.30 -1.91 2.85
C ASP A 10 6.08 -3.45 2.92
N SER A 11 5.77 -4.02 4.08
CA SER A 11 5.53 -5.46 4.19
C SER A 11 4.32 -5.96 3.40
N HIS A 12 3.36 -5.08 3.09
CA HIS A 12 2.16 -5.45 2.32
C HIS A 12 2.45 -5.80 0.86
N VAL A 13 3.57 -5.35 0.31
CA VAL A 13 4.02 -5.75 -1.03
C VAL A 13 4.24 -7.25 -1.15
N SER A 14 4.43 -7.94 -0.02
CA SER A 14 4.58 -9.41 0.03
C SER A 14 3.37 -10.16 -0.51
N PHE A 15 2.18 -9.55 -0.50
CA PHE A 15 0.98 -10.09 -1.13
C PHE A 15 1.21 -10.44 -2.60
N PHE A 16 1.92 -9.61 -3.34
CA PHE A 16 2.23 -9.80 -4.76
C PHE A 16 3.28 -10.90 -5.02
N SER A 17 3.88 -11.45 -3.97
CA SER A 17 4.75 -12.63 -4.11
C SER A 17 3.98 -13.90 -4.45
N GLY A 18 2.68 -13.96 -4.14
CA GLY A 18 1.83 -15.14 -4.29
C GLY A 18 1.99 -16.18 -3.18
N TYR A 19 2.67 -15.84 -2.08
CA TYR A 19 2.84 -16.70 -0.91
C TYR A 19 2.15 -16.09 0.31
N ASN A 20 1.66 -16.95 1.22
CA ASN A 20 1.22 -16.53 2.54
C ASN A 20 2.43 -16.40 3.49
N ALA A 21 3.31 -15.45 3.16
CA ALA A 21 4.52 -15.17 3.92
C ALA A 21 4.99 -13.75 3.62
N ILE A 22 5.70 -13.12 4.57
CA ILE A 22 6.28 -11.80 4.38
C ILE A 22 7.62 -11.95 3.64
N ILE A 23 7.55 -11.96 2.31
CA ILE A 23 8.67 -12.10 1.38
C ILE A 23 8.47 -11.15 0.17
N PRO A 24 9.55 -10.64 -0.48
CA PRO A 24 10.94 -10.84 -0.11
C PRO A 24 11.25 -10.28 1.27
N LYS A 25 12.32 -10.76 1.88
CA LYS A 25 12.81 -10.14 3.11
C LYS A 25 13.36 -8.76 2.79
N TRP A 26 13.23 -7.83 3.73
CA TRP A 26 13.77 -6.49 3.55
C TRP A 26 15.29 -6.54 3.35
N THR A 27 15.78 -5.76 2.37
CA THR A 27 17.18 -5.65 1.91
C THR A 27 17.77 -6.89 1.24
N GLU A 28 17.00 -7.94 1.01
CA GLU A 28 17.49 -9.16 0.39
C GLU A 28 16.93 -9.36 -1.02
N ASP A 29 17.84 -9.81 -1.89
CA ASP A 29 17.59 -10.46 -3.16
C ASP A 29 16.90 -9.62 -4.25
N PRO A 30 17.69 -8.83 -5.01
CA PRO A 30 17.18 -8.13 -6.19
C PRO A 30 16.65 -9.07 -7.28
N ASP A 31 17.04 -10.36 -7.24
CA ASP A 31 16.62 -11.39 -8.19
C ASP A 31 15.44 -12.22 -7.70
N TYR A 32 14.83 -11.83 -6.58
CA TYR A 32 13.67 -12.53 -6.05
C TYR A 32 12.57 -12.68 -7.10
N LYS A 33 12.13 -13.91 -7.30
CA LYS A 33 10.98 -14.26 -8.16
C LYS A 33 9.83 -14.73 -7.28
N GLY A 34 8.69 -14.04 -7.38
CA GLY A 34 7.45 -14.49 -6.77
C GLY A 34 6.89 -15.74 -7.46
N LYS A 35 5.83 -16.31 -6.87
CA LYS A 35 5.06 -17.41 -7.47
C LYS A 35 4.22 -16.93 -8.66
N ILE A 36 3.90 -15.63 -8.71
CA ILE A 36 3.07 -15.05 -9.77
C ILE A 36 4.00 -14.30 -10.73
N GLU A 37 4.10 -14.79 -11.95
CA GLU A 37 5.11 -14.36 -12.94
C GLU A 37 4.96 -12.89 -13.38
N CYS A 38 3.71 -12.34 -13.34
CA CYS A 38 3.48 -10.94 -13.72
C CYS A 38 3.87 -9.93 -12.63
N PHE A 39 4.26 -10.34 -11.43
CA PHE A 39 4.65 -9.45 -10.34
C PHE A 39 6.11 -9.64 -9.92
N LYS A 40 6.79 -8.50 -9.70
CA LYS A 40 8.10 -8.45 -9.04
C LYS A 40 8.00 -7.61 -7.77
N PRO A 41 7.75 -8.21 -6.60
CA PRO A 41 7.68 -7.48 -5.35
C PRO A 41 9.07 -7.01 -4.89
N ILE A 42 9.15 -5.74 -4.48
CA ILE A 42 10.34 -5.07 -3.97
C ILE A 42 9.99 -4.43 -2.64
N ARG A 43 10.49 -4.97 -1.55
CA ARG A 43 10.21 -4.48 -0.22
C ARG A 43 11.23 -3.43 0.21
N VAL A 44 10.75 -2.23 0.61
CA VAL A 44 11.60 -1.10 1.02
C VAL A 44 11.63 -0.85 2.54
N GLY A 45 11.16 -1.82 3.32
CA GLY A 45 11.11 -1.74 4.78
C GLY A 45 9.81 -1.13 5.31
N PRO A 46 9.71 -0.88 6.62
CA PRO A 46 8.50 -0.37 7.27
C PRO A 46 8.34 1.13 6.99
N SER A 47 7.97 1.47 5.76
CA SER A 47 7.85 2.84 5.27
C SER A 47 6.40 3.27 5.19
N THR A 48 6.12 4.49 5.67
CA THR A 48 4.80 5.11 5.62
C THR A 48 4.64 5.96 4.36
N ALA A 49 3.43 6.09 3.82
CA ALA A 49 3.13 7.00 2.73
C ALA A 49 3.53 8.45 3.07
N TYR A 50 3.26 8.87 4.30
CA TYR A 50 3.69 10.17 4.85
C TYR A 50 5.22 10.34 4.83
N GLY A 51 5.95 9.30 5.27
CA GLY A 51 7.40 9.33 5.45
C GLY A 51 8.19 9.34 4.15
N LEU A 52 7.62 8.82 3.06
CA LEU A 52 8.31 8.70 1.77
C LEU A 52 8.76 10.05 1.16
N LEU A 53 8.14 11.17 1.53
CA LEU A 53 8.61 12.47 1.07
C LEU A 53 9.85 12.97 1.83
N SER A 54 10.18 12.37 2.98
CA SER A 54 11.30 12.80 3.84
C SER A 54 12.56 11.99 3.54
N GLU A 55 13.71 12.66 3.46
CA GLU A 55 15.00 12.02 3.18
C GLU A 55 15.61 11.28 4.37
N ASN A 56 15.26 11.70 5.61
CA ASN A 56 15.90 11.21 6.84
C ASN A 56 14.90 10.49 7.75
N THR A 57 14.21 9.47 7.24
CA THR A 57 13.36 8.60 8.07
C THR A 57 14.15 7.43 8.64
N LYS A 58 13.71 6.90 9.80
CA LYS A 58 14.34 5.70 10.41
C LYS A 58 14.36 4.49 9.49
N SER A 59 13.37 4.36 8.61
CA SER A 59 13.28 3.25 7.64
C SER A 59 14.13 3.48 6.40
N ASP A 60 14.60 4.70 6.15
CA ASP A 60 15.30 5.09 4.92
C ASP A 60 14.55 4.72 3.61
N GLY A 61 13.21 4.59 3.72
CA GLY A 61 12.34 4.03 2.69
C GLY A 61 12.40 4.80 1.37
N ARG A 62 12.46 6.14 1.44
CA ARG A 62 12.61 6.97 0.24
C ARG A 62 13.88 6.62 -0.55
N ARG A 63 15.04 6.61 0.11
CA ARG A 63 16.31 6.31 -0.55
C ARG A 63 16.31 4.91 -1.16
N ILE A 64 15.81 3.92 -0.41
CA ILE A 64 15.74 2.52 -0.87
C ILE A 64 14.78 2.40 -2.06
N MET A 65 13.61 3.03 -1.99
CA MET A 65 12.62 3.03 -3.07
C MET A 65 13.20 3.63 -4.36
N PHE A 66 13.77 4.84 -4.29
CA PHE A 66 14.33 5.50 -5.47
C PHE A 66 15.59 4.81 -6.00
N ALA A 67 16.36 4.14 -5.14
CA ALA A 67 17.47 3.28 -5.59
C ALA A 67 16.95 2.08 -6.39
N ALA A 68 15.88 1.44 -5.91
CA ALA A 68 15.24 0.33 -6.63
C ALA A 68 14.63 0.80 -7.97
N LEU A 69 13.90 1.93 -7.98
CA LEU A 69 13.32 2.50 -9.19
C LEU A 69 14.36 2.75 -10.29
N LYS A 70 15.57 3.17 -9.96
CA LYS A 70 16.65 3.39 -10.92
C LYS A 70 17.14 2.11 -11.62
N THR A 71 16.84 0.93 -11.07
CA THR A 71 17.19 -0.36 -11.68
C THR A 71 16.10 -0.93 -12.58
N ILE A 72 14.91 -0.33 -12.55
CA ILE A 72 13.75 -0.75 -13.35
C ILE A 72 13.82 -0.11 -14.74
N PRO A 73 13.58 -0.86 -15.83
CA PRO A 73 13.57 -0.29 -17.17
C PRO A 73 12.54 0.83 -17.33
N GLU A 74 12.90 1.88 -18.04
CA GLU A 74 11.99 2.97 -18.38
C GLU A 74 10.75 2.45 -19.12
N GLY A 75 9.60 3.08 -18.88
CA GLY A 75 8.33 2.66 -19.46
C GLY A 75 7.67 1.44 -18.79
N SER A 76 8.34 0.83 -17.82
CA SER A 76 7.77 -0.28 -17.04
C SER A 76 6.55 0.16 -16.21
N THR A 77 5.72 -0.82 -15.83
CA THR A 77 4.63 -0.59 -14.87
C THR A 77 5.14 -0.76 -13.45
N VAL A 78 4.92 0.26 -12.60
CA VAL A 78 5.27 0.27 -11.18
C VAL A 78 3.99 0.37 -10.35
N LEU A 79 3.83 -0.54 -9.39
CA LEU A 79 2.75 -0.52 -8.41
C LEU A 79 3.30 -0.06 -7.06
N LEU A 80 2.74 1.04 -6.52
CA LEU A 80 3.10 1.58 -5.21
C LEU A 80 2.14 1.06 -4.14
N CYS A 81 2.67 0.41 -3.10
CA CYS A 81 1.93 -0.25 -2.02
C CYS A 81 2.34 0.34 -0.67
N PHE A 82 1.73 1.47 -0.29
CA PHE A 82 1.99 2.19 0.96
C PHE A 82 0.71 2.75 1.56
N GLY A 83 0.74 3.08 2.86
CA GLY A 83 -0.35 3.78 3.57
C GLY A 83 -1.06 2.94 4.63
N GLU A 84 -0.89 1.63 4.64
CA GLU A 84 -1.51 0.79 5.68
C GLU A 84 -0.96 1.13 7.06
N ILE A 85 0.35 1.28 7.19
CA ILE A 85 1.00 1.69 8.44
C ILE A 85 0.50 3.07 8.89
N ASP A 86 0.28 4.00 7.94
CA ASP A 86 -0.28 5.31 8.24
C ASP A 86 -1.66 5.19 8.89
N CYS A 87 -2.57 4.43 8.28
CA CYS A 87 -3.94 4.27 8.77
C CYS A 87 -4.02 3.46 10.07
N ARG A 88 -3.25 2.37 10.18
CA ARG A 88 -3.28 1.47 11.34
C ARG A 88 -2.61 2.07 12.57
N VAL A 89 -1.49 2.79 12.38
CA VAL A 89 -0.64 3.25 13.49
C VAL A 89 -0.75 4.75 13.74
N HIS A 90 -0.73 5.56 12.67
CA HIS A 90 -0.46 6.98 12.83
C HIS A 90 -1.70 7.87 12.79
N VAL A 91 -2.65 7.64 11.90
CA VAL A 91 -3.75 8.58 11.67
C VAL A 91 -4.54 8.87 12.96
N CYS A 92 -5.04 7.84 13.64
CA CYS A 92 -5.83 8.05 14.86
C CYS A 92 -4.99 8.66 16.01
N CYS A 93 -3.74 8.21 16.16
CA CYS A 93 -2.83 8.75 17.16
C CYS A 93 -2.53 10.24 16.92
N GLN A 94 -2.20 10.60 15.69
CA GLN A 94 -1.90 11.99 15.31
C GLN A 94 -3.12 12.90 15.41
N ALA A 95 -4.32 12.39 15.09
CA ALA A 95 -5.56 13.13 15.26
C ALA A 95 -5.75 13.55 16.72
N ILE A 96 -5.53 12.63 17.66
CA ILE A 96 -5.61 12.92 19.11
C ILE A 96 -4.51 13.89 19.54
N GLN A 97 -3.24 13.61 19.18
CA GLN A 97 -2.09 14.41 19.61
C GLN A 97 -2.14 15.87 19.11
N GLN A 98 -2.64 16.06 17.88
CA GLN A 98 -2.74 17.39 17.25
C GLN A 98 -4.09 18.07 17.46
N ASN A 99 -5.04 17.41 18.14
CA ASN A 99 -6.42 17.88 18.27
C ASN A 99 -7.05 18.26 16.90
N LYS A 100 -6.87 17.35 15.93
CA LYS A 100 -7.42 17.47 14.57
C LYS A 100 -8.37 16.31 14.28
N SER A 101 -9.19 16.47 13.24
CA SER A 101 -9.93 15.31 12.71
C SER A 101 -8.99 14.32 12.00
N TYR A 102 -9.39 13.06 11.88
CA TYR A 102 -8.60 12.05 11.14
C TYR A 102 -8.52 12.41 9.64
N GLU A 103 -9.55 13.06 9.09
CA GLU A 103 -9.56 13.56 7.71
C GLU A 103 -8.42 14.55 7.47
N ALA A 104 -8.22 15.50 8.39
CA ALA A 104 -7.16 16.49 8.28
C ALA A 104 -5.75 15.83 8.31
N ILE A 105 -5.58 14.79 9.14
CA ILE A 105 -4.32 14.02 9.18
C ILE A 105 -4.10 13.23 7.89
N VAL A 106 -5.17 12.63 7.36
CA VAL A 106 -5.13 11.91 6.07
C VAL A 106 -4.80 12.89 4.94
N ASP A 107 -5.40 14.07 4.92
CA ASP A 107 -5.14 15.08 3.89
C ASP A 107 -3.68 15.54 3.90
N ASP A 108 -3.10 15.80 5.07
CA ASP A 108 -1.66 16.09 5.22
C ASP A 108 -0.77 14.94 4.69
N CYS A 109 -1.18 13.68 4.94
CA CYS A 109 -0.48 12.51 4.43
C CYS A 109 -0.58 12.41 2.90
N LEU A 110 -1.77 12.63 2.35
CA LEU A 110 -2.02 12.56 0.91
C LEU A 110 -1.27 13.63 0.13
N GLU A 111 -1.19 14.87 0.64
CA GLU A 111 -0.40 15.93 -0.01
C GLU A 111 1.08 15.54 -0.18
N ARG A 112 1.61 14.79 0.78
CA ARG A 112 2.98 14.29 0.72
C ARG A 112 3.12 13.10 -0.22
N TYR A 113 2.21 12.15 -0.13
CA TYR A 113 2.25 10.93 -0.94
C TYR A 113 2.04 11.22 -2.43
N LEU A 114 1.13 12.13 -2.77
CA LEU A 114 0.90 12.56 -4.15
C LEU A 114 2.16 13.16 -4.79
N LYS A 115 2.96 13.94 -4.04
CA LYS A 115 4.26 14.44 -4.55
C LYS A 115 5.22 13.30 -4.88
N VAL A 116 5.26 12.26 -4.05
CA VAL A 116 6.10 11.07 -4.32
C VAL A 116 5.60 10.31 -5.56
N ILE A 117 4.28 10.17 -5.71
CA ILE A 117 3.67 9.57 -6.91
C ILE A 117 4.06 10.37 -8.16
N ASP A 118 4.00 11.69 -8.11
CA ASP A 118 4.39 12.55 -9.24
C ASP A 118 5.89 12.43 -9.57
N GLU A 119 6.75 12.30 -8.57
CA GLU A 119 8.18 12.04 -8.81
C GLU A 119 8.40 10.70 -9.51
N VAL A 120 7.68 9.64 -9.11
CA VAL A 120 7.77 8.33 -9.77
C VAL A 120 7.26 8.40 -11.23
N ARG A 121 6.15 9.10 -11.46
CA ARG A 121 5.63 9.36 -12.81
C ARG A 121 6.64 10.09 -13.69
N ALA A 122 7.30 11.11 -13.13
CA ALA A 122 8.32 11.89 -13.85
C ALA A 122 9.55 11.06 -14.26
N MET A 123 9.73 9.86 -13.68
CA MET A 123 10.77 8.90 -14.12
C MET A 123 10.35 8.08 -15.36
N GLY A 124 9.17 8.32 -15.93
CA GLY A 124 8.69 7.66 -17.15
C GLY A 124 7.98 6.32 -16.92
N PHE A 125 7.59 6.00 -15.68
CA PHE A 125 6.85 4.77 -15.37
C PHE A 125 5.34 4.93 -15.58
N LYS A 126 4.68 3.82 -15.96
CA LYS A 126 3.23 3.67 -15.79
C LYS A 126 2.96 3.36 -14.32
N VAL A 127 2.19 4.19 -13.65
CA VAL A 127 2.01 4.07 -12.19
C VAL A 127 0.65 3.48 -11.85
N ILE A 128 0.67 2.44 -11.03
CA ILE A 128 -0.48 1.90 -10.31
C ILE A 128 -0.31 2.23 -8.83
N VAL A 129 -1.36 2.70 -8.18
CA VAL A 129 -1.38 2.88 -6.74
C VAL A 129 -2.34 1.86 -6.15
N TRP A 130 -1.85 1.07 -5.20
CA TRP A 130 -2.61 0.08 -4.46
C TRP A 130 -3.48 0.74 -3.40
N ASN A 131 -4.73 0.30 -3.24
CA ASN A 131 -5.58 0.75 -2.15
C ASN A 131 -4.99 0.34 -0.78
N ILE A 132 -5.26 1.14 0.23
CA ILE A 132 -4.99 0.72 1.60
C ILE A 132 -6.03 -0.32 1.99
N ILE A 133 -5.57 -1.43 2.56
CA ILE A 133 -6.42 -2.56 2.96
C ILE A 133 -7.15 -2.28 4.27
N ALA A 134 -8.22 -3.01 4.53
CA ALA A 134 -8.97 -2.88 5.77
C ALA A 134 -8.15 -3.37 6.97
N SER A 135 -8.23 -2.65 8.07
CA SER A 135 -7.55 -3.01 9.33
C SER A 135 -8.33 -4.10 10.06
N VAL A 136 -7.66 -5.19 10.41
CA VAL A 136 -8.23 -6.35 11.13
C VAL A 136 -7.81 -6.37 12.58
N LYS A 137 -6.56 -6.00 12.84
CA LYS A 137 -5.91 -6.16 14.16
C LYS A 137 -6.70 -5.48 15.26
N PRO A 138 -7.09 -6.21 16.33
CA PRO A 138 -7.73 -5.61 17.50
C PRO A 138 -6.84 -4.53 18.13
N GLU A 139 -7.45 -3.60 18.83
CA GLU A 139 -6.72 -2.67 19.70
C GLU A 139 -6.02 -3.45 20.81
N ILE A 140 -4.75 -3.16 21.03
CA ILE A 140 -3.95 -3.76 22.09
C ILE A 140 -3.51 -2.62 23.02
N GLU A 141 -3.99 -2.61 24.26
CA GLU A 141 -3.64 -1.60 25.23
C GLU A 141 -2.13 -1.51 25.42
N GLY A 142 -1.58 -0.29 25.32
CA GLY A 142 -0.15 -0.05 25.46
C GLY A 142 0.71 -0.47 24.26
N SER A 143 0.10 -0.83 23.13
CA SER A 143 0.83 -1.18 21.91
C SER A 143 0.99 0.02 20.99
N ASP A 144 2.23 0.32 20.58
CA ASP A 144 2.51 1.32 19.55
C ASP A 144 2.20 0.83 18.13
N MET A 145 1.76 -0.42 17.97
CA MET A 145 1.53 -1.04 16.66
C MET A 145 0.13 -0.79 16.09
N VAL A 146 -0.83 -0.38 16.90
CA VAL A 146 -2.20 -0.04 16.52
C VAL A 146 -2.72 1.11 17.38
N ASN A 147 -3.45 2.03 16.79
CA ASN A 147 -4.07 3.15 17.50
C ASN A 147 -5.51 3.33 17.00
N GLY A 148 -6.43 3.51 17.94
CA GLY A 148 -7.86 3.59 17.68
C GLY A 148 -8.53 2.21 17.50
N SER A 149 -9.85 2.17 17.57
CA SER A 149 -10.61 0.95 17.34
C SER A 149 -10.49 0.46 15.87
N VAL A 150 -10.79 -0.81 15.61
CA VAL A 150 -10.86 -1.35 14.24
C VAL A 150 -11.77 -0.50 13.36
N LYS A 151 -12.90 -0.04 13.91
CA LYS A 151 -13.85 0.80 13.19
C LYS A 151 -13.25 2.17 12.85
N ASP A 152 -12.61 2.85 13.80
CA ASP A 152 -12.01 4.18 13.57
C ASP A 152 -10.93 4.12 12.49
N ARG A 153 -10.06 3.11 12.55
CA ARG A 153 -9.03 2.90 11.52
C ARG A 153 -9.64 2.63 10.14
N ASN A 154 -10.70 1.83 10.07
CA ASN A 154 -11.36 1.55 8.80
C ASN A 154 -12.13 2.77 8.28
N MET A 155 -12.69 3.63 9.13
CA MET A 155 -13.25 4.91 8.70
C MET A 155 -12.17 5.81 8.10
N ALA A 156 -11.01 5.93 8.75
CA ALA A 156 -9.86 6.67 8.21
C ALA A 156 -9.37 6.06 6.89
N THR A 157 -9.33 4.73 6.77
CA THR A 157 -8.93 4.03 5.53
C THR A 157 -9.91 4.27 4.38
N VAL A 158 -11.23 4.22 4.65
CA VAL A 158 -12.25 4.57 3.64
C VAL A 158 -12.06 5.99 3.14
N TYR A 159 -11.83 6.94 4.06
CA TYR A 159 -11.58 8.32 3.68
C TYR A 159 -10.30 8.44 2.87
N PHE A 160 -9.20 7.80 3.31
CA PHE A 160 -7.90 7.83 2.61
C PHE A 160 -8.03 7.30 1.17
N ASN A 161 -8.60 6.11 0.99
CA ASN A 161 -8.78 5.51 -0.33
C ASN A 161 -9.65 6.37 -1.25
N SER A 162 -10.75 6.92 -0.73
CA SER A 162 -11.65 7.80 -1.48
C SER A 162 -10.96 9.10 -1.89
N ALA A 163 -10.26 9.74 -0.95
CA ALA A 163 -9.58 11.00 -1.20
C ALA A 163 -8.35 10.82 -2.12
N LEU A 164 -7.61 9.71 -1.98
CA LEU A 164 -6.51 9.35 -2.86
C LEU A 164 -7.01 9.15 -4.29
N ARG A 165 -7.99 8.27 -4.51
CA ARG A 165 -8.60 8.03 -5.83
C ARG A 165 -9.02 9.34 -6.53
N LYS A 166 -9.59 10.29 -5.76
CA LYS A 166 -10.11 11.56 -6.27
C LYS A 166 -9.02 12.55 -6.69
N ARG A 167 -7.81 12.43 -6.09
CA ARG A 167 -6.68 13.35 -6.27
C ARG A 167 -5.59 12.79 -7.16
N LEU A 168 -5.65 11.49 -7.50
CA LEU A 168 -4.68 10.88 -8.42
C LEU A 168 -4.81 11.52 -9.80
N PRO A 169 -3.68 11.75 -10.50
CA PRO A 169 -3.68 12.12 -11.91
C PRO A 169 -4.41 11.09 -12.79
N GLU A 170 -4.99 11.53 -13.91
CA GLU A 170 -5.78 10.68 -14.81
C GLU A 170 -5.00 9.49 -15.40
N ASP A 171 -3.69 9.63 -15.53
CA ASP A 171 -2.79 8.59 -16.04
C ASP A 171 -2.27 7.63 -14.94
N VAL A 172 -2.69 7.79 -13.69
CA VAL A 172 -2.36 6.90 -12.57
C VAL A 172 -3.55 6.00 -12.28
N TYR A 173 -3.35 4.70 -12.37
CA TYR A 173 -4.40 3.73 -12.08
C TYR A 173 -4.51 3.46 -10.56
N PHE A 174 -5.71 3.53 -10.02
CA PHE A 174 -5.98 3.15 -8.64
C PHE A 174 -6.53 1.72 -8.59
N LEU A 175 -5.69 0.77 -8.18
CA LEU A 175 -6.05 -0.63 -8.04
C LEU A 175 -6.74 -0.87 -6.71
N ASP A 176 -8.04 -1.14 -6.74
CA ASP A 176 -8.87 -1.16 -5.55
C ASP A 176 -9.70 -2.45 -5.42
N ILE A 177 -9.44 -3.16 -4.33
CA ILE A 177 -10.23 -4.32 -3.89
C ILE A 177 -10.87 -4.11 -2.50
N PHE A 178 -10.89 -2.88 -2.00
CA PHE A 178 -11.30 -2.58 -0.62
C PHE A 178 -12.71 -3.11 -0.28
N ASP A 179 -13.67 -2.98 -1.19
CA ASP A 179 -15.03 -3.49 -1.01
C ASP A 179 -15.11 -5.02 -0.94
N LYS A 180 -14.05 -5.73 -1.38
CA LYS A 180 -13.92 -7.17 -1.20
C LYS A 180 -13.43 -7.55 0.19
N LEU A 181 -12.77 -6.61 0.88
CA LEU A 181 -12.14 -6.81 2.18
C LEU A 181 -13.01 -6.33 3.36
N LEU A 182 -13.89 -5.35 3.13
CA LEU A 182 -14.73 -4.74 4.15
C LEU A 182 -16.19 -4.66 3.69
N ASP A 183 -17.10 -5.22 4.47
CA ASP A 183 -18.52 -4.88 4.41
C ASP A 183 -18.75 -3.56 5.14
N GLN A 184 -18.80 -2.45 4.39
CA GLN A 184 -18.95 -1.11 4.95
C GLN A 184 -20.30 -0.92 5.65
N SER A 185 -21.37 -1.63 5.24
CA SER A 185 -22.69 -1.52 5.84
C SER A 185 -22.71 -2.04 7.29
N ARG A 186 -21.89 -3.03 7.59
CA ARG A 186 -21.74 -3.67 8.90
C ARG A 186 -20.44 -3.35 9.61
N TRP A 187 -19.52 -2.66 8.95
CA TRP A 187 -18.13 -2.46 9.41
C TRP A 187 -17.43 -3.77 9.77
N MET A 188 -17.72 -4.82 8.99
CA MET A 188 -17.21 -6.16 9.23
C MET A 188 -16.12 -6.50 8.21
N VAL A 189 -14.91 -6.74 8.71
CA VAL A 189 -13.77 -7.14 7.87
C VAL A 189 -13.89 -8.62 7.53
N ARG A 190 -13.61 -8.96 6.28
CA ARG A 190 -13.60 -10.34 5.77
C ARG A 190 -12.23 -10.97 6.06
N THR A 191 -12.09 -11.52 7.27
CA THR A 191 -10.82 -12.03 7.79
C THR A 191 -10.29 -13.24 7.03
N GLU A 192 -11.13 -13.94 6.27
CA GLU A 192 -10.74 -15.05 5.39
C GLU A 192 -9.73 -14.66 4.29
N TYR A 193 -9.59 -13.37 4.02
CA TYR A 193 -8.60 -12.84 3.06
C TYR A 193 -7.28 -12.41 3.71
N TYR A 194 -7.09 -12.68 5.00
CA TYR A 194 -5.89 -12.30 5.74
C TYR A 194 -5.10 -13.54 6.17
N MET A 195 -3.76 -13.47 6.10
CA MET A 195 -2.89 -14.54 6.57
C MET A 195 -2.49 -14.37 8.04
N ASP A 196 -2.61 -13.15 8.55
CA ASP A 196 -2.40 -12.77 9.93
C ASP A 196 -3.28 -11.54 10.26
N ASP A 197 -3.06 -10.90 11.41
CA ASP A 197 -3.85 -9.73 11.85
C ASP A 197 -3.57 -8.44 11.03
N VAL A 198 -2.69 -8.48 10.03
CA VAL A 198 -2.23 -7.29 9.32
C VAL A 198 -2.18 -7.50 7.80
N HIS A 199 -1.70 -8.66 7.34
CA HIS A 199 -1.34 -8.87 5.94
C HIS A 199 -2.37 -9.71 5.19
N LEU A 200 -2.61 -9.36 3.93
CA LEU A 200 -3.47 -10.16 3.05
C LEU A 200 -2.88 -11.54 2.76
N SER A 201 -3.75 -12.51 2.69
CA SER A 201 -3.44 -13.85 2.19
C SER A 201 -3.58 -13.92 0.67
N TYR A 202 -2.94 -14.91 0.08
CA TYR A 202 -3.06 -15.21 -1.35
C TYR A 202 -4.51 -15.44 -1.83
N SER A 203 -5.44 -15.77 -0.91
CA SER A 203 -6.85 -15.97 -1.24
C SER A 203 -7.54 -14.73 -1.85
N ALA A 204 -7.02 -13.52 -1.59
CA ALA A 204 -7.52 -12.29 -2.20
C ALA A 204 -6.93 -11.99 -3.60
N MET A 205 -5.90 -12.71 -4.04
CA MET A 205 -5.21 -12.46 -5.31
C MET A 205 -6.11 -12.55 -6.56
N PRO A 206 -7.09 -13.46 -6.65
CA PRO A 206 -7.98 -13.51 -7.81
C PRO A 206 -8.67 -12.18 -8.11
N PHE A 207 -9.06 -11.39 -7.09
CA PHE A 207 -9.67 -10.08 -7.30
C PHE A 207 -8.73 -9.10 -8.00
N VAL A 208 -7.44 -9.15 -7.66
CA VAL A 208 -6.42 -8.30 -8.27
C VAL A 208 -6.16 -8.69 -9.72
N LEU A 209 -5.97 -9.98 -9.96
CA LEU A 209 -5.70 -10.49 -11.31
C LEU A 209 -6.87 -10.21 -12.26
N ASP A 210 -8.12 -10.40 -11.80
CA ASP A 210 -9.32 -10.10 -12.58
C ASP A 210 -9.39 -8.62 -12.99
N ILE A 211 -9.07 -7.70 -12.06
CA ILE A 211 -9.04 -6.26 -12.34
C ILE A 211 -7.93 -5.94 -13.34
N LEU A 212 -6.70 -6.41 -13.10
CA LEU A 212 -5.56 -6.10 -13.96
C LEU A 212 -5.71 -6.65 -15.38
N LYS A 213 -6.33 -7.83 -15.53
CA LYS A 213 -6.71 -8.39 -16.84
C LYS A 213 -7.74 -7.52 -17.55
N LYS A 214 -8.80 -7.14 -16.86
CA LYS A 214 -9.87 -6.29 -17.40
C LYS A 214 -9.36 -4.94 -17.87
N GLU A 215 -8.40 -4.37 -17.15
CA GLU A 215 -7.80 -3.07 -17.46
C GLU A 215 -6.61 -3.18 -18.42
N GLY A 216 -6.24 -4.40 -18.85
CA GLY A 216 -5.20 -4.63 -19.86
C GLY A 216 -3.76 -4.44 -19.36
N PHE A 217 -3.54 -4.51 -18.04
CA PHE A 217 -2.18 -4.48 -17.46
C PHE A 217 -1.47 -5.84 -17.55
N ILE A 218 -2.23 -6.93 -17.63
CA ILE A 218 -1.74 -8.30 -17.79
C ILE A 218 -2.65 -9.09 -18.74
N GLU A 219 -2.13 -10.20 -19.33
CA GLU A 219 -2.88 -11.11 -20.21
C GLU A 219 -3.88 -12.01 -19.46
#